data_fa963993bcb475c96e2bf1a7dacb49ad
#
_entry.id   fa963993bcb475c96e2bf1a7dacb49ad
#
_cell.length_a   1.000
_cell.length_b   1.000
_cell.length_c   1.000
_cell.angle_alpha   90.00
_cell.angle_beta   90.00
_cell.angle_gamma   90.00
#
_symmetry.space_group_name_H-M   'P 1'
#
loop_
_entity.id
_entity.type
_entity.pdbx_description
1 polymer ?
#
loop_
_entity_poly.entity_id
_entity_poly.type
_entity_poly.pdbx_seq_one_letter_code
_entity_poly.pdbx_strand_id
1 'polypeptide(L)'
;MTLRAIKPAEFPWFPYEGFTFCLGLTEDGVAWSSGHTAAAHDKAVGKMTVSGTMREQARIAYRKVLTIIEAAGLGPDDVVHVTENVTVAGLADYAAAAAVREEVFGAHRPTVTTVVVERLVRSAALLEIELHAVPGGGAELLAASEPREAGTWVSSPVREGHDGTVHLPTMVPIDESGDVVSPGDFAGQYAYCLDRADALLREAGLSLDNAVTTYDYSTPATREVYRRSHRVRKERLGGAGVYPGAGGILVSRLHHPEALVAIDVTASRHPLELVNPGWSRYDTLTYAPGVRAGRTLFMSGFAALDMETQEALHPGDLRAQAEETYGAILRLLSYAGLGPADLLSTIEFCVESALPDYRVVAPVRERLLSPPWPASTGAICKGLLRPEFLLEVFPTALYPEDAS
;
A
#
# COMPACT_ATOMS: atom_id res chain seq x y z
N MET A 1 -9.43 -20.71 -10.48
CA MET A 1 -10.29 -19.59 -10.97
C MET A 1 -9.40 -18.42 -11.33
N THR A 2 -9.92 -17.37 -11.96
CA THR A 2 -9.10 -16.27 -12.54
C THR A 2 -9.62 -14.94 -12.01
N LEU A 3 -8.73 -14.02 -11.71
CA LEU A 3 -9.05 -12.64 -11.35
C LEU A 3 -10.05 -12.03 -12.35
N ARG A 4 -11.07 -11.36 -11.86
CA ARG A 4 -12.11 -10.70 -12.66
C ARG A 4 -12.27 -9.26 -12.23
N ALA A 5 -12.34 -8.36 -13.22
CA ALA A 5 -12.64 -6.95 -12.94
C ALA A 5 -14.08 -6.78 -12.42
N ILE A 6 -14.22 -6.05 -11.33
CA ILE A 6 -15.51 -5.66 -10.76
C ILE A 6 -16.08 -4.53 -11.61
N LYS A 7 -17.33 -4.70 -12.05
CA LYS A 7 -18.05 -3.71 -12.88
C LYS A 7 -19.39 -3.40 -12.23
N PRO A 8 -19.48 -2.33 -11.42
CA PRO A 8 -20.75 -1.88 -10.87
C PRO A 8 -21.75 -1.55 -11.98
N ALA A 9 -23.02 -1.85 -11.77
CA ALA A 9 -24.10 -1.52 -12.71
C ALA A 9 -24.20 0.01 -12.93
N GLU A 10 -23.89 0.79 -11.89
CA GLU A 10 -23.80 2.24 -11.94
C GLU A 10 -22.54 2.72 -11.23
N PHE A 11 -21.75 3.57 -11.90
CA PHE A 11 -20.61 4.26 -11.34
C PHE A 11 -20.59 5.70 -11.83
N PRO A 12 -21.37 6.61 -11.21
CA PRO A 12 -21.70 7.91 -11.80
C PRO A 12 -20.57 8.92 -11.75
N TRP A 13 -19.48 8.64 -11.04
CA TRP A 13 -18.41 9.62 -10.80
C TRP A 13 -17.53 9.87 -12.01
N PHE A 14 -17.24 8.84 -12.81
CA PHE A 14 -16.46 8.96 -14.05
C PHE A 14 -16.55 7.69 -14.91
N PRO A 15 -16.38 7.82 -16.25
CA PRO A 15 -16.20 6.67 -17.13
C PRO A 15 -14.83 6.05 -16.88
N TYR A 16 -14.78 4.74 -16.57
CA TYR A 16 -13.54 4.05 -16.19
C TYR A 16 -13.05 3.03 -17.23
N GLU A 17 -13.85 2.71 -18.23
CA GLU A 17 -13.56 1.63 -19.19
C GLU A 17 -12.35 1.88 -20.11
N GLY A 18 -11.80 3.08 -20.13
CA GLY A 18 -10.62 3.44 -20.94
C GLY A 18 -9.32 3.51 -20.14
N PHE A 19 -9.32 3.10 -18.86
CA PHE A 19 -8.13 3.16 -18.02
C PHE A 19 -7.33 1.85 -18.05
N THR A 20 -6.04 1.93 -17.76
CA THR A 20 -5.12 0.80 -17.58
C THR A 20 -5.08 0.28 -16.14
N PHE A 21 -6.19 0.48 -15.42
CA PHE A 21 -6.51 -0.10 -14.12
C PHE A 21 -8.01 -0.40 -14.09
N CYS A 22 -8.44 -1.32 -13.24
CA CYS A 22 -9.85 -1.57 -13.00
C CYS A 22 -10.35 -0.82 -11.76
N LEU A 23 -11.66 -0.77 -11.53
CA LEU A 23 -12.23 -0.23 -10.29
C LEU A 23 -11.89 -1.13 -9.08
N GLY A 24 -11.79 -2.42 -9.31
CA GLY A 24 -11.43 -3.44 -8.35
C GLY A 24 -11.41 -4.81 -9.02
N LEU A 25 -10.80 -5.77 -8.35
CA LEU A 25 -10.73 -7.18 -8.75
C LEU A 25 -11.47 -8.06 -7.75
N THR A 26 -12.00 -9.18 -8.23
CA THR A 26 -12.60 -10.21 -7.40
C THR A 26 -12.18 -11.60 -7.85
N GLU A 27 -11.99 -12.48 -6.88
CA GLU A 27 -11.82 -13.92 -7.06
C GLU A 27 -12.36 -14.66 -5.84
N ASP A 28 -13.12 -15.73 -6.04
CA ASP A 28 -13.65 -16.61 -4.97
C ASP A 28 -14.42 -15.88 -3.86
N GLY A 29 -15.13 -14.82 -4.22
CA GLY A 29 -15.89 -14.00 -3.27
C GLY A 29 -15.05 -12.96 -2.52
N VAL A 30 -13.76 -12.91 -2.73
CA VAL A 30 -12.87 -11.86 -2.18
C VAL A 30 -12.84 -10.68 -3.15
N ALA A 31 -12.73 -9.46 -2.64
CA ALA A 31 -12.66 -8.25 -3.46
C ALA A 31 -11.57 -7.29 -2.98
N TRP A 32 -10.88 -6.70 -3.96
CA TRP A 32 -9.88 -5.65 -3.76
C TRP A 32 -10.24 -4.44 -4.63
N SER A 33 -10.49 -3.30 -4.01
CA SER A 33 -10.74 -2.07 -4.78
C SER A 33 -9.44 -1.39 -5.17
N SER A 34 -9.47 -0.62 -6.26
CA SER A 34 -8.47 0.43 -6.51
C SER A 34 -8.62 1.57 -5.50
N GLY A 35 -7.60 2.41 -5.40
CA GLY A 35 -7.67 3.65 -4.66
C GLY A 35 -8.65 4.65 -5.30
N HIS A 36 -9.54 5.21 -4.48
CA HIS A 36 -10.51 6.19 -4.93
C HIS A 36 -10.52 7.44 -4.05
N THR A 37 -10.36 8.58 -4.70
CA THR A 37 -10.57 9.91 -4.11
C THR A 37 -12.00 10.39 -4.30
N ALA A 38 -12.34 11.58 -3.80
CA ALA A 38 -13.58 12.26 -4.10
C ALA A 38 -13.69 12.79 -5.56
N ALA A 39 -12.73 12.51 -6.44
CA ALA A 39 -12.71 13.00 -7.81
C ALA A 39 -13.94 12.54 -8.60
N ALA A 40 -14.62 13.47 -9.27
CA ALA A 40 -15.74 13.19 -10.15
C ALA A 40 -15.61 13.98 -11.47
N HIS A 41 -16.17 13.44 -12.54
CA HIS A 41 -16.20 14.13 -13.82
C HIS A 41 -17.23 15.25 -13.78
N ASP A 42 -16.78 16.47 -13.84
CA ASP A 42 -17.62 17.66 -13.96
C ASP A 42 -17.95 17.90 -15.42
N LYS A 43 -19.22 17.68 -15.78
CA LYS A 43 -19.71 17.84 -17.15
C LYS A 43 -19.66 19.30 -17.63
N ALA A 44 -19.73 20.28 -16.71
CA ALA A 44 -19.71 21.69 -17.06
C ALA A 44 -18.33 22.14 -17.52
N VAL A 45 -17.28 21.60 -16.95
CA VAL A 45 -15.88 21.94 -17.29
C VAL A 45 -15.17 20.83 -18.08
N GLY A 46 -15.83 19.69 -18.32
CA GLY A 46 -15.32 18.59 -19.15
C GLY A 46 -14.09 17.89 -18.58
N LYS A 47 -13.88 17.91 -17.26
CA LYS A 47 -12.71 17.31 -16.61
C LYS A 47 -13.02 16.76 -15.22
N MET A 48 -12.12 15.94 -14.72
CA MET A 48 -12.17 15.45 -13.34
C MET A 48 -11.88 16.58 -12.36
N THR A 49 -12.74 16.78 -11.38
CA THR A 49 -12.60 17.77 -10.30
C THR A 49 -12.70 17.12 -8.94
N VAL A 50 -12.12 17.76 -7.94
CA VAL A 50 -12.27 17.42 -6.52
C VAL A 50 -12.60 18.71 -5.77
N SER A 51 -13.53 18.64 -4.84
CA SER A 51 -13.93 19.77 -3.98
C SER A 51 -14.44 19.25 -2.64
N GLY A 52 -14.64 20.18 -1.71
CA GLY A 52 -15.19 19.90 -0.40
C GLY A 52 -14.14 19.68 0.70
N THR A 53 -14.64 19.67 1.93
CA THR A 53 -13.89 19.41 3.15
C THR A 53 -13.43 17.95 3.22
N MET A 54 -12.52 17.61 4.15
CA MET A 54 -12.10 16.24 4.40
C MET A 54 -13.29 15.30 4.62
N ARG A 55 -14.29 15.70 5.45
CA ARG A 55 -15.49 14.90 5.70
C ARG A 55 -16.28 14.61 4.42
N GLU A 56 -16.48 15.61 3.59
CA GLU A 56 -17.21 15.45 2.32
C GLU A 56 -16.44 14.55 1.35
N GLN A 57 -15.12 14.75 1.25
CA GLN A 57 -14.27 13.92 0.41
C GLN A 57 -14.24 12.47 0.89
N ALA A 58 -14.11 12.22 2.20
CA ALA A 58 -14.14 10.89 2.77
C ALA A 58 -15.47 10.16 2.47
N ARG A 59 -16.61 10.85 2.64
CA ARG A 59 -17.92 10.26 2.31
C ARG A 59 -18.03 9.84 0.84
N ILE A 60 -17.51 10.64 -0.09
CA ILE A 60 -17.53 10.31 -1.51
C ILE A 60 -16.59 9.13 -1.80
N ALA A 61 -15.37 9.17 -1.25
CA ALA A 61 -14.38 8.11 -1.46
C ALA A 61 -14.86 6.76 -0.92
N TYR A 62 -15.37 6.73 0.33
CA TYR A 62 -15.97 5.51 0.90
C TYR A 62 -17.16 5.00 0.10
N ARG A 63 -18.07 5.87 -0.33
CA ARG A 63 -19.20 5.45 -1.17
C ARG A 63 -18.74 4.79 -2.46
N LYS A 64 -17.68 5.27 -3.11
CA LYS A 64 -17.14 4.66 -4.32
C LYS A 64 -16.61 3.25 -4.07
N VAL A 65 -15.73 3.09 -3.07
CA VAL A 65 -15.13 1.79 -2.79
C VAL A 65 -16.17 0.79 -2.30
N LEU A 66 -17.19 1.22 -1.54
CA LEU A 66 -18.33 0.38 -1.18
C LEU A 66 -19.15 -0.02 -2.40
N THR A 67 -19.48 0.90 -3.30
CA THR A 67 -20.20 0.58 -4.56
C THR A 67 -19.44 -0.48 -5.38
N ILE A 68 -18.11 -0.47 -5.33
CA ILE A 68 -17.28 -1.47 -6.02
C ILE A 68 -17.41 -2.83 -5.35
N ILE A 69 -17.23 -2.95 -4.04
CA ILE A 69 -17.32 -4.25 -3.36
C ILE A 69 -18.76 -4.77 -3.33
N GLU A 70 -19.78 -3.91 -3.28
CA GLU A 70 -21.19 -4.28 -3.41
C GLU A 70 -21.50 -4.95 -4.76
N ALA A 71 -20.84 -4.49 -5.84
CA ALA A 71 -20.95 -5.14 -7.15
C ALA A 71 -20.30 -6.55 -7.19
N ALA A 72 -19.48 -6.89 -6.21
CA ALA A 72 -18.94 -8.23 -5.99
C ALA A 72 -19.78 -9.04 -4.99
N GLY A 73 -20.90 -8.48 -4.48
CA GLY A 73 -21.79 -9.13 -3.52
C GLY A 73 -21.37 -9.02 -2.06
N LEU A 74 -20.46 -8.08 -1.74
CA LEU A 74 -19.94 -7.85 -0.40
C LEU A 74 -20.45 -6.51 0.15
N GLY A 75 -20.42 -6.35 1.47
CA GLY A 75 -20.87 -5.15 2.16
C GLY A 75 -19.83 -4.59 3.15
N PRO A 76 -20.18 -3.54 3.90
CA PRO A 76 -19.29 -2.95 4.90
C PRO A 76 -18.81 -3.96 5.94
N ASP A 77 -19.63 -4.92 6.35
CA ASP A 77 -19.30 -5.93 7.35
C ASP A 77 -18.33 -7.01 6.81
N ASP A 78 -18.10 -7.03 5.49
CA ASP A 78 -17.16 -7.94 4.85
C ASP A 78 -15.75 -7.32 4.69
N VAL A 79 -15.56 -6.03 5.02
CA VAL A 79 -14.27 -5.36 4.88
C VAL A 79 -13.31 -5.83 5.96
N VAL A 80 -12.20 -6.45 5.53
CA VAL A 80 -11.13 -6.90 6.44
C VAL A 80 -10.09 -5.81 6.64
N HIS A 81 -9.81 -5.03 5.60
CA HIS A 81 -8.76 -4.02 5.62
C HIS A 81 -9.14 -2.77 4.81
N VAL A 82 -8.75 -1.63 5.34
CA VAL A 82 -8.86 -0.31 4.70
C VAL A 82 -7.48 0.32 4.63
N THR A 83 -7.07 0.79 3.46
CA THR A 83 -5.93 1.70 3.33
C THR A 83 -6.46 3.12 3.11
N GLU A 84 -6.05 4.05 3.95
CA GLU A 84 -6.33 5.47 3.81
C GLU A 84 -5.03 6.23 3.48
N ASN A 85 -4.87 6.65 2.22
CA ASN A 85 -3.79 7.51 1.80
C ASN A 85 -4.19 8.96 2.07
N VAL A 86 -3.66 9.55 3.15
CA VAL A 86 -3.94 10.93 3.56
C VAL A 86 -2.82 11.85 3.13
N THR A 87 -3.17 12.98 2.52
CA THR A 87 -2.16 13.97 2.11
C THR A 87 -1.62 14.75 3.29
N VAL A 88 -0.38 15.23 3.19
CA VAL A 88 0.19 16.17 4.20
C VAL A 88 -0.74 17.35 4.45
N ALA A 89 -1.40 17.88 3.41
CA ALA A 89 -2.37 18.96 3.54
C ALA A 89 -3.65 18.53 4.29
N GLY A 90 -4.02 17.25 4.23
CA GLY A 90 -5.22 16.69 4.86
C GLY A 90 -5.02 16.27 6.32
N LEU A 91 -3.78 16.18 6.81
CA LEU A 91 -3.47 15.65 8.14
C LEU A 91 -4.20 16.39 9.28
N ALA A 92 -4.31 17.71 9.19
CA ALA A 92 -4.95 18.53 10.23
C ALA A 92 -6.45 18.19 10.41
N ASP A 93 -7.10 17.74 9.35
CA ASP A 93 -8.54 17.45 9.32
C ASP A 93 -8.82 15.94 9.28
N TYR A 94 -7.80 15.08 9.44
CA TYR A 94 -7.95 13.63 9.29
C TYR A 94 -8.95 13.01 10.28
N ALA A 95 -9.13 13.58 11.46
CA ALA A 95 -10.17 13.14 12.41
C ALA A 95 -11.58 13.17 11.80
N ALA A 96 -11.84 14.06 10.84
CA ALA A 96 -13.11 14.10 10.12
C ALA A 96 -13.30 12.89 9.18
N ALA A 97 -12.22 12.35 8.61
CA ALA A 97 -12.26 11.12 7.82
C ALA A 97 -12.47 9.91 8.73
N ALA A 98 -11.79 9.84 9.87
CA ALA A 98 -11.99 8.79 10.86
C ALA A 98 -13.45 8.72 11.34
N ALA A 99 -14.09 9.86 11.61
CA ALA A 99 -15.51 9.92 11.97
C ALA A 99 -16.43 9.40 10.83
N VAL A 100 -16.09 9.67 9.57
CA VAL A 100 -16.84 9.10 8.42
C VAL A 100 -16.66 7.59 8.35
N ARG A 101 -15.46 7.07 8.58
CA ARG A 101 -15.20 5.64 8.65
C ARG A 101 -16.06 4.95 9.71
N GLU A 102 -16.18 5.55 10.90
CA GLU A 102 -17.06 5.05 11.96
C GLU A 102 -18.54 5.08 11.54
N GLU A 103 -18.98 6.13 10.83
CA GLU A 103 -20.33 6.20 10.26
C GLU A 103 -20.57 5.08 9.24
N VAL A 104 -19.56 4.73 8.43
CA VAL A 104 -19.65 3.73 7.37
C VAL A 104 -19.70 2.31 7.91
N PHE A 105 -18.82 1.98 8.83
CA PHE A 105 -18.67 0.61 9.32
C PHE A 105 -19.48 0.31 10.57
N GLY A 106 -19.98 1.33 11.27
CA GLY A 106 -20.81 1.15 12.48
C GLY A 106 -20.09 0.34 13.56
N ALA A 107 -20.62 -0.82 13.90
CA ALA A 107 -20.04 -1.72 14.89
C ALA A 107 -18.87 -2.56 14.34
N HIS A 108 -18.82 -2.75 13.03
CA HIS A 108 -17.70 -3.44 12.39
C HIS A 108 -16.43 -2.60 12.45
N ARG A 109 -15.28 -3.24 12.68
CA ARG A 109 -13.98 -2.58 12.79
C ARG A 109 -12.98 -3.28 11.85
N PRO A 110 -12.79 -2.83 10.61
CA PRO A 110 -11.70 -3.31 9.77
C PRO A 110 -10.35 -2.87 10.31
N THR A 111 -9.27 -3.58 9.96
CA THR A 111 -7.92 -3.04 10.14
C THR A 111 -7.75 -1.81 9.26
N VAL A 112 -7.10 -0.78 9.79
CA VAL A 112 -6.85 0.47 9.04
C VAL A 112 -5.35 0.74 8.96
N THR A 113 -4.85 0.80 7.74
CA THR A 113 -3.51 1.31 7.41
C THR A 113 -3.65 2.77 6.98
N THR A 114 -2.92 3.67 7.62
CA THR A 114 -2.95 5.10 7.29
C THR A 114 -1.59 5.51 6.72
N VAL A 115 -1.55 5.78 5.43
CA VAL A 115 -0.36 6.19 4.72
C VAL A 115 -0.36 7.70 4.53
N VAL A 116 0.65 8.38 5.04
CA VAL A 116 0.83 9.80 4.71
C VAL A 116 1.56 9.92 3.38
N VAL A 117 0.94 10.64 2.44
CA VAL A 117 1.51 10.94 1.12
C VAL A 117 1.70 12.45 0.95
N GLU A 118 2.65 12.88 0.13
CA GLU A 118 2.88 14.31 -0.08
C GLU A 118 1.64 15.00 -0.65
N ARG A 119 1.04 14.37 -1.66
CA ARG A 119 -0.23 14.75 -2.26
C ARG A 119 -0.78 13.60 -3.10
N LEU A 120 -1.97 13.76 -3.60
CA LEU A 120 -2.56 12.86 -4.59
C LEU A 120 -2.45 13.45 -5.99
N VAL A 121 -2.66 12.63 -7.02
CA VAL A 121 -2.58 13.05 -8.44
C VAL A 121 -3.44 14.28 -8.69
N ARG A 122 -4.59 14.38 -8.04
CA ARG A 122 -5.44 15.59 -8.04
C ARG A 122 -5.12 16.43 -6.81
N SER A 123 -4.60 17.63 -7.03
CA SER A 123 -4.07 18.49 -5.96
C SER A 123 -5.09 18.90 -4.88
N ALA A 124 -6.38 18.89 -5.21
CA ALA A 124 -7.44 19.20 -4.26
C ALA A 124 -7.94 17.96 -3.49
N ALA A 125 -7.48 16.75 -3.84
CA ALA A 125 -7.81 15.55 -3.10
C ALA A 125 -6.99 15.50 -1.80
N LEU A 126 -7.67 15.24 -0.69
CA LEU A 126 -7.08 15.16 0.65
C LEU A 126 -6.92 13.72 1.12
N LEU A 127 -7.70 12.80 0.54
CA LEU A 127 -7.77 11.40 0.93
C LEU A 127 -8.05 10.52 -0.28
N GLU A 128 -7.42 9.35 -0.31
CA GLU A 128 -7.71 8.23 -1.22
C GLU A 128 -7.88 6.95 -0.41
N ILE A 129 -8.88 6.14 -0.74
CA ILE A 129 -9.28 4.96 0.05
C ILE A 129 -9.26 3.72 -0.82
N GLU A 130 -8.71 2.63 -0.28
CA GLU A 130 -8.75 1.27 -0.82
C GLU A 130 -9.42 0.34 0.18
N LEU A 131 -10.10 -0.70 -0.32
CA LEU A 131 -10.69 -1.76 0.50
C LEU A 131 -10.22 -3.14 0.04
N HIS A 132 -9.97 -4.01 1.04
CA HIS A 132 -9.92 -5.45 0.88
C HIS A 132 -11.08 -6.05 1.66
N ALA A 133 -11.94 -6.82 1.00
CA ALA A 133 -13.13 -7.40 1.58
C ALA A 133 -13.18 -8.91 1.33
N VAL A 134 -13.58 -9.64 2.37
CA VAL A 134 -13.77 -11.09 2.36
C VAL A 134 -15.11 -11.42 3.02
N PRO A 135 -15.84 -12.45 2.62
CA PRO A 135 -17.13 -12.80 3.25
C PRO A 135 -17.01 -12.87 4.77
N GLY A 136 -17.87 -12.15 5.49
CA GLY A 136 -17.86 -12.08 6.95
C GLY A 136 -16.72 -11.26 7.58
N GLY A 137 -15.97 -10.49 6.79
CA GLY A 137 -14.94 -9.55 7.29
C GLY A 137 -13.68 -10.20 7.87
N GLY A 138 -13.43 -11.47 7.56
CA GLY A 138 -12.30 -12.23 8.09
C GLY A 138 -12.36 -12.45 9.61
N ALA A 139 -11.24 -12.88 10.20
CA ALA A 139 -11.12 -13.10 11.63
C ALA A 139 -10.50 -11.87 12.34
N GLU A 140 -11.15 -11.41 13.40
CA GLU A 140 -10.53 -10.45 14.32
C GLU A 140 -9.59 -11.20 15.26
N LEU A 141 -8.30 -10.97 15.11
CA LEU A 141 -7.27 -11.61 15.95
C LEU A 141 -7.04 -10.80 17.23
N LEU A 142 -7.03 -9.48 17.11
CA LEU A 142 -6.93 -8.55 18.24
C LEU A 142 -7.96 -7.44 18.04
N ALA A 143 -8.71 -7.13 19.09
CA ALA A 143 -9.62 -5.99 19.09
C ALA A 143 -8.85 -4.66 19.03
N ALA A 144 -9.50 -3.64 18.48
CA ALA A 144 -8.98 -2.28 18.57
C ALA A 144 -8.85 -1.87 20.06
N SER A 145 -7.71 -1.28 20.44
CA SER A 145 -7.60 -0.65 21.74
C SER A 145 -8.52 0.58 21.78
N GLU A 146 -9.01 0.95 22.99
CA GLU A 146 -9.86 2.14 23.15
C GLU A 146 -9.20 3.38 22.53
N PRO A 147 -9.97 4.24 21.83
CA PRO A 147 -9.45 5.47 21.26
C PRO A 147 -8.83 6.33 22.35
N ARG A 148 -7.58 6.71 22.18
CA ARG A 148 -6.94 7.68 23.06
C ARG A 148 -7.19 9.09 22.56
N GLU A 149 -7.34 10.05 23.49
CA GLU A 149 -7.60 11.45 23.15
C GLU A 149 -6.50 12.04 22.28
N ALA A 150 -6.90 12.96 21.42
CA ALA A 150 -6.12 13.89 20.61
C ALA A 150 -4.83 13.34 19.95
N GLY A 151 -4.93 13.02 18.68
CA GLY A 151 -3.78 12.72 17.80
C GLY A 151 -3.41 11.25 17.71
N THR A 152 -4.19 10.37 18.28
CA THR A 152 -3.99 8.92 18.18
C THR A 152 -4.36 8.45 16.78
N TRP A 153 -3.35 8.07 16.10
CA TRP A 153 -3.42 7.35 14.86
C TRP A 153 -4.04 6.00 15.16
N VAL A 154 -5.08 5.78 14.48
CA VAL A 154 -6.10 4.77 14.58
C VAL A 154 -5.69 3.57 15.42
N SER A 155 -6.26 3.48 16.60
CA SER A 155 -6.44 2.21 17.27
C SER A 155 -7.35 1.37 16.36
N SER A 156 -6.77 0.39 15.71
CA SER A 156 -7.45 -0.47 14.76
C SER A 156 -7.20 -1.93 15.16
N PRO A 157 -8.14 -2.83 14.93
CA PRO A 157 -7.93 -4.24 15.19
C PRO A 157 -6.84 -4.83 14.31
N VAL A 158 -6.30 -5.98 14.68
CA VAL A 158 -5.54 -6.85 13.79
C VAL A 158 -6.51 -7.89 13.23
N ARG A 159 -6.62 -7.97 11.92
CA ARG A 159 -7.53 -8.91 11.26
C ARG A 159 -6.80 -9.81 10.26
N GLU A 160 -7.35 -10.98 10.06
CA GLU A 160 -6.87 -11.98 9.12
C GLU A 160 -7.91 -12.21 8.03
N GLY A 161 -7.49 -12.13 6.76
CA GLY A 161 -8.28 -12.53 5.60
C GLY A 161 -8.40 -14.05 5.46
N HIS A 162 -9.30 -14.52 4.62
CA HIS A 162 -9.47 -15.95 4.34
C HIS A 162 -8.26 -16.60 3.65
N ASP A 163 -7.41 -15.77 3.04
CA ASP A 163 -6.14 -16.16 2.42
C ASP A 163 -4.98 -16.30 3.42
N GLY A 164 -5.26 -16.14 4.72
CA GLY A 164 -4.26 -16.14 5.78
C GLY A 164 -3.38 -14.89 5.84
N THR A 165 -3.71 -13.86 5.07
CA THR A 165 -3.04 -12.55 5.16
C THR A 165 -3.49 -11.83 6.42
N VAL A 166 -2.53 -11.38 7.22
CA VAL A 166 -2.77 -10.66 8.48
C VAL A 166 -2.42 -9.19 8.29
N HIS A 167 -3.42 -8.35 8.48
CA HIS A 167 -3.33 -6.90 8.36
C HIS A 167 -3.12 -6.25 9.73
N LEU A 168 -2.11 -5.39 9.81
CA LEU A 168 -1.80 -4.59 10.99
C LEU A 168 -2.08 -3.11 10.70
N PRO A 169 -2.40 -2.29 11.73
CA PRO A 169 -2.38 -0.84 11.55
C PRO A 169 -0.97 -0.34 11.25
N THR A 170 -0.85 0.85 10.68
CA THR A 170 0.47 1.49 10.48
C THR A 170 1.18 1.68 11.82
N MET A 171 2.41 1.19 11.91
CA MET A 171 3.27 1.41 13.06
C MET A 171 3.88 2.81 13.01
N VAL A 172 3.65 3.58 14.05
CA VAL A 172 4.20 4.92 14.22
C VAL A 172 5.05 4.96 15.49
N PRO A 173 6.12 5.78 15.56
CA PRO A 173 7.00 5.83 16.72
C PRO A 173 6.43 6.72 17.83
N ILE A 174 5.21 6.43 18.24
CA ILE A 174 4.46 7.17 19.26
C ILE A 174 4.08 6.19 20.38
N ASP A 175 4.42 6.54 21.60
CA ASP A 175 4.14 5.73 22.77
C ASP A 175 2.70 5.89 23.29
N GLU A 176 2.42 5.25 24.40
CA GLU A 176 1.11 5.26 25.04
C GLU A 176 0.70 6.64 25.59
N SER A 177 1.66 7.52 25.83
CA SER A 177 1.42 8.89 26.30
C SER A 177 1.12 9.87 25.15
N GLY A 178 1.33 9.41 23.89
CA GLY A 178 1.21 10.23 22.69
C GLY A 178 2.52 10.94 22.31
N ASP A 179 3.61 10.63 23.00
CA ASP A 179 4.92 11.23 22.76
C ASP A 179 5.71 10.41 21.73
N VAL A 180 6.54 11.09 20.93
CA VAL A 180 7.43 10.43 19.99
C VAL A 180 8.57 9.75 20.72
N VAL A 181 8.76 8.48 20.46
CA VAL A 181 9.85 7.68 21.01
C VAL A 181 11.14 8.02 20.29
N SER A 182 12.27 8.14 21.06
CA SER A 182 13.59 8.41 20.51
C SER A 182 13.63 9.61 19.55
N PRO A 183 13.20 10.82 19.98
CA PRO A 183 13.20 12.00 19.10
C PRO A 183 14.57 12.23 18.45
N GLY A 184 14.56 12.45 17.13
CA GLY A 184 15.80 12.66 16.34
C GLY A 184 16.62 11.41 16.03
N ASP A 185 16.30 10.24 16.58
CA ASP A 185 16.97 8.97 16.28
C ASP A 185 16.13 8.10 15.34
N PHE A 186 16.42 8.17 14.04
CA PHE A 186 15.76 7.37 13.02
C PHE A 186 15.84 5.86 13.31
N ALA A 187 17.01 5.36 13.71
CA ALA A 187 17.17 3.91 13.94
C ALA A 187 16.38 3.45 15.18
N GLY A 188 16.35 4.27 16.24
CA GLY A 188 15.54 4.01 17.42
C GLY A 188 14.05 4.01 17.11
N GLN A 189 13.55 4.98 16.32
CA GLN A 189 12.17 5.02 15.88
C GLN A 189 11.82 3.84 14.97
N TYR A 190 12.70 3.47 14.05
CA TYR A 190 12.52 2.31 13.17
C TYR A 190 12.43 1.00 13.97
N ALA A 191 13.31 0.85 14.96
CA ALA A 191 13.30 -0.29 15.87
C ALA A 191 11.99 -0.39 16.65
N TYR A 192 11.54 0.73 17.22
CA TYR A 192 10.29 0.79 17.96
C TYR A 192 9.09 0.38 17.09
N CYS A 193 8.99 0.84 15.85
CA CYS A 193 7.91 0.46 14.95
C CYS A 193 7.89 -1.06 14.70
N LEU A 194 9.06 -1.67 14.43
CA LEU A 194 9.12 -3.13 14.25
C LEU A 194 8.83 -3.90 15.56
N ASP A 195 9.31 -3.43 16.70
CA ASP A 195 9.04 -4.05 18.01
C ASP A 195 7.54 -3.98 18.35
N ARG A 196 6.85 -2.90 17.98
CA ARG A 196 5.38 -2.79 18.11
C ARG A 196 4.65 -3.77 17.19
N ALA A 197 5.09 -3.90 15.93
CA ALA A 197 4.51 -4.88 15.01
C ALA A 197 4.71 -6.31 15.55
N ASP A 198 5.91 -6.65 16.06
CA ASP A 198 6.18 -7.96 16.65
C ASP A 198 5.30 -8.24 17.88
N ALA A 199 5.08 -7.22 18.73
CA ALA A 199 4.22 -7.36 19.89
C ALA A 199 2.77 -7.70 19.48
N LEU A 200 2.21 -6.99 18.51
CA LEU A 200 0.87 -7.28 17.98
C LEU A 200 0.79 -8.66 17.33
N LEU A 201 1.80 -9.02 16.54
CA LEU A 201 1.87 -10.33 15.89
C LEU A 201 1.96 -11.45 16.92
N ARG A 202 2.78 -11.31 17.99
CA ARG A 202 2.89 -12.31 19.07
C ARG A 202 1.59 -12.49 19.81
N GLU A 203 0.88 -11.43 20.09
CA GLU A 203 -0.45 -11.49 20.69
C GLU A 203 -1.45 -12.21 19.78
N ALA A 204 -1.32 -12.04 18.45
CA ALA A 204 -2.09 -12.77 17.44
C ALA A 204 -1.58 -14.20 17.15
N GLY A 205 -0.57 -14.70 17.90
CA GLY A 205 0.01 -16.03 17.73
C GLY A 205 0.95 -16.17 16.52
N LEU A 206 1.58 -15.07 16.11
CA LEU A 206 2.56 -14.96 15.03
C LEU A 206 3.84 -14.25 15.53
N SER A 207 4.72 -13.87 14.63
CA SER A 207 5.88 -13.02 14.91
C SER A 207 6.31 -12.27 13.65
N LEU A 208 7.34 -11.44 13.73
CA LEU A 208 7.95 -10.81 12.53
C LEU A 208 8.52 -11.84 11.54
N ASP A 209 8.73 -13.09 11.92
CA ASP A 209 9.08 -14.18 11.00
C ASP A 209 7.95 -14.52 10.02
N ASN A 210 6.73 -14.06 10.30
CA ASN A 210 5.57 -14.18 9.42
C ASN A 210 5.40 -12.97 8.50
N ALA A 211 6.22 -11.93 8.63
CA ALA A 211 6.10 -10.73 7.81
C ALA A 211 6.38 -11.02 6.33
N VAL A 212 5.45 -10.65 5.46
CA VAL A 212 5.56 -10.78 4.00
C VAL A 212 5.95 -9.47 3.32
N THR A 213 5.56 -8.32 3.89
CA THR A 213 6.00 -6.99 3.46
C THR A 213 6.26 -6.07 4.64
N THR A 214 7.21 -5.15 4.45
CA THR A 214 7.45 -4.01 5.32
C THR A 214 7.64 -2.78 4.44
N TYR A 215 6.63 -1.91 4.35
CA TYR A 215 6.73 -0.65 3.63
C TYR A 215 6.96 0.49 4.60
N ASP A 216 7.99 1.29 4.36
CA ASP A 216 8.32 2.40 5.25
C ASP A 216 8.16 3.78 4.58
N TYR A 217 7.65 4.69 5.33
CA TYR A 217 7.41 6.09 4.98
C TYR A 217 8.29 6.93 5.88
N SER A 218 9.18 7.72 5.30
CA SER A 218 10.12 8.51 6.09
C SER A 218 10.24 9.94 5.59
N THR A 219 10.97 10.78 6.31
CA THR A 219 11.15 12.18 5.89
C THR A 219 12.43 12.36 5.08
N PRO A 220 12.57 13.39 4.24
CA PRO A 220 13.80 13.65 3.50
C PRO A 220 15.06 13.79 4.37
N ALA A 221 14.89 14.21 5.62
CA ALA A 221 15.99 14.31 6.59
C ALA A 221 16.63 12.96 6.93
N THR A 222 15.91 11.85 6.71
CA THR A 222 16.42 10.50 7.01
C THR A 222 17.26 9.91 5.88
N ARG A 223 17.24 10.47 4.67
CA ARG A 223 17.91 9.87 3.49
C ARG A 223 19.37 9.48 3.74
N GLU A 224 20.14 10.35 4.35
CA GLU A 224 21.57 10.09 4.63
C GLU A 224 21.78 8.99 5.68
N VAL A 225 20.85 8.84 6.61
CA VAL A 225 20.92 7.87 7.70
C VAL A 225 20.09 6.62 7.44
N TYR A 226 19.32 6.57 6.34
CA TYR A 226 18.39 5.49 6.01
C TYR A 226 19.05 4.10 6.03
N ARG A 227 20.32 4.01 5.59
CA ARG A 227 21.09 2.75 5.66
C ARG A 227 21.18 2.15 7.07
N ARG A 228 20.94 2.95 8.13
CA ARG A 228 20.92 2.46 9.51
C ARG A 228 19.76 1.50 9.78
N SER A 229 18.68 1.59 9.00
CA SER A 229 17.56 0.64 9.04
C SER A 229 18.00 -0.80 8.73
N HIS A 230 19.03 -0.97 7.88
CA HIS A 230 19.56 -2.30 7.54
C HIS A 230 19.97 -3.11 8.77
N ARG A 231 20.66 -2.47 9.72
CA ARG A 231 21.06 -3.13 10.97
C ARG A 231 19.83 -3.55 11.78
N VAL A 232 18.86 -2.64 11.94
CA VAL A 232 17.63 -2.89 12.69
C VAL A 232 16.85 -4.04 12.05
N ARG A 233 16.71 -4.02 10.73
CA ARG A 233 16.03 -5.09 9.97
C ARG A 233 16.75 -6.43 10.13
N LYS A 234 18.09 -6.44 10.05
CA LYS A 234 18.88 -7.65 10.20
C LYS A 234 18.74 -8.29 11.60
N GLU A 235 18.55 -7.47 12.62
CA GLU A 235 18.38 -7.93 14.00
C GLU A 235 16.96 -8.47 14.28
N ARG A 236 15.95 -8.06 13.51
CA ARG A 236 14.52 -8.32 13.81
C ARG A 236 13.78 -9.14 12.78
N LEU A 237 14.26 -9.19 11.55
CA LEU A 237 13.59 -9.82 10.42
C LEU A 237 14.43 -11.00 9.88
N GLY A 238 13.80 -11.88 9.11
CA GLY A 238 14.49 -12.96 8.41
C GLY A 238 14.78 -14.18 9.29
N GLY A 239 14.19 -14.27 10.49
CA GLY A 239 14.34 -15.44 11.37
C GLY A 239 13.80 -16.73 10.75
N ALA A 240 12.80 -16.65 9.88
CA ALA A 240 12.30 -17.77 9.08
C ALA A 240 13.20 -18.16 7.88
N GLY A 241 14.34 -17.50 7.70
CA GLY A 241 15.23 -17.70 6.55
C GLY A 241 14.83 -16.93 5.29
N VAL A 242 13.71 -16.21 5.33
CA VAL A 242 13.22 -15.34 4.24
C VAL A 242 12.96 -13.95 4.81
N TYR A 243 13.54 -12.93 4.18
CA TYR A 243 13.19 -11.55 4.50
C TYR A 243 11.90 -11.14 3.80
N PRO A 244 11.07 -10.26 4.40
CA PRO A 244 9.89 -9.71 3.72
C PRO A 244 10.27 -8.86 2.52
N GLY A 245 9.34 -8.66 1.60
CA GLY A 245 9.43 -7.57 0.62
C GLY A 245 9.51 -6.23 1.33
N ALA A 246 10.15 -5.25 0.71
CA ALA A 246 10.29 -3.90 1.26
C ALA A 246 10.15 -2.83 0.18
N GLY A 247 9.69 -1.66 0.59
CA GLY A 247 9.65 -0.45 -0.22
C GLY A 247 9.67 0.76 0.69
N GLY A 248 10.08 1.91 0.18
CA GLY A 248 10.14 3.09 1.01
C GLY A 248 10.06 4.39 0.23
N ILE A 249 9.26 5.32 0.71
CA ILE A 249 9.10 6.65 0.13
C ILE A 249 9.44 7.75 1.14
N LEU A 250 9.70 8.94 0.62
CA LEU A 250 9.93 10.13 1.42
C LEU A 250 8.74 11.08 1.28
N VAL A 251 8.25 11.56 2.42
CA VAL A 251 7.20 12.58 2.53
C VAL A 251 7.68 13.71 3.44
N SER A 252 7.22 14.92 3.20
CA SER A 252 7.72 16.09 3.96
C SER A 252 7.35 16.06 5.43
N ARG A 253 6.31 15.32 5.80
CA ARG A 253 5.82 15.18 7.17
C ARG A 253 5.10 13.85 7.31
N LEU A 254 5.23 13.24 8.48
CA LEU A 254 4.45 12.07 8.91
C LEU A 254 3.35 12.48 9.89
N HIS A 255 2.74 11.50 10.49
CA HIS A 255 1.66 11.57 11.47
C HIS A 255 1.96 12.56 12.61
N HIS A 256 3.16 12.53 13.15
CA HIS A 256 3.62 13.48 14.15
C HIS A 256 4.81 14.28 13.58
N PRO A 257 4.97 15.58 13.92
CA PRO A 257 6.06 16.41 13.39
C PRO A 257 7.47 15.88 13.69
N GLU A 258 7.67 15.18 14.79
CA GLU A 258 8.94 14.59 15.20
C GLU A 258 9.11 13.12 14.80
N ALA A 259 8.08 12.51 14.16
CA ALA A 259 8.20 11.18 13.60
C ALA A 259 9.07 11.22 12.35
N LEU A 260 10.08 10.37 12.31
CA LEU A 260 11.02 10.23 11.21
C LEU A 260 10.67 9.06 10.28
N VAL A 261 9.87 8.11 10.77
CA VAL A 261 9.45 6.92 10.04
C VAL A 261 8.06 6.47 10.50
N ALA A 262 7.31 5.88 9.59
CA ALA A 262 6.15 5.03 9.86
C ALA A 262 6.31 3.75 9.03
N ILE A 263 5.82 2.61 9.52
CA ILE A 263 6.02 1.31 8.87
C ILE A 263 4.71 0.57 8.79
N ASP A 264 4.35 0.12 7.58
CA ASP A 264 3.28 -0.84 7.36
C ASP A 264 3.86 -2.25 7.31
N VAL A 265 3.31 -3.14 8.11
CA VAL A 265 3.69 -4.55 8.15
C VAL A 265 2.49 -5.39 7.77
N THR A 266 2.66 -6.24 6.74
CA THR A 266 1.71 -7.30 6.41
C THR A 266 2.37 -8.64 6.76
N ALA A 267 1.61 -9.56 7.35
CA ALA A 267 2.08 -10.88 7.71
C ALA A 267 1.19 -11.97 7.09
N SER A 268 1.63 -13.21 7.14
CA SER A 268 0.85 -14.37 6.68
C SER A 268 1.03 -15.57 7.61
N ARG A 269 -0.05 -16.35 7.75
CA ARG A 269 0.02 -17.66 8.45
C ARG A 269 0.64 -18.75 7.60
N HIS A 270 0.69 -18.55 6.29
CA HIS A 270 1.31 -19.53 5.40
C HIS A 270 2.84 -19.52 5.51
N PRO A 271 3.50 -20.65 5.24
CA PRO A 271 4.95 -20.69 5.07
C PRO A 271 5.40 -19.66 4.02
N LEU A 272 6.55 -19.04 4.27
CA LEU A 272 7.14 -18.06 3.38
C LEU A 272 8.11 -18.71 2.42
N GLU A 273 7.97 -18.42 1.13
CA GLU A 273 8.86 -18.89 0.08
C GLU A 273 9.52 -17.70 -0.62
N LEU A 274 10.86 -17.72 -0.70
CA LEU A 274 11.60 -16.70 -1.45
C LEU A 274 11.35 -16.86 -2.96
N VAL A 275 10.94 -15.78 -3.61
CA VAL A 275 10.83 -15.67 -5.06
C VAL A 275 11.87 -14.68 -5.56
N ASN A 276 12.98 -15.19 -6.11
CA ASN A 276 14.09 -14.39 -6.61
C ASN A 276 14.60 -14.95 -7.94
N PRO A 277 14.51 -14.20 -9.05
CA PRO A 277 14.98 -14.63 -10.37
C PRO A 277 16.52 -14.80 -10.51
N GLY A 278 17.23 -14.97 -9.40
CA GLY A 278 18.69 -15.06 -9.39
C GLY A 278 19.37 -13.69 -9.30
N TRP A 279 18.67 -12.66 -8.83
CA TRP A 279 19.25 -11.35 -8.60
C TRP A 279 20.13 -11.34 -7.35
N SER A 280 21.44 -11.49 -7.56
CA SER A 280 22.45 -11.66 -6.49
C SER A 280 22.51 -10.48 -5.48
N ARG A 281 22.04 -9.28 -5.89
CA ARG A 281 21.97 -8.15 -4.97
C ARG A 281 21.16 -8.45 -3.70
N TYR A 282 20.14 -9.31 -3.81
CA TYR A 282 19.26 -9.65 -2.68
C TYR A 282 19.91 -10.61 -1.68
N ASP A 283 21.04 -11.24 -2.02
CA ASP A 283 21.80 -12.12 -1.11
C ASP A 283 22.38 -11.36 0.10
N THR A 284 22.55 -10.06 -0.02
CA THR A 284 23.14 -9.20 1.02
C THR A 284 22.15 -8.20 1.62
N LEU A 285 20.94 -8.13 1.08
CA LEU A 285 19.89 -7.21 1.54
C LEU A 285 19.04 -7.85 2.63
N THR A 286 18.36 -7.02 3.41
CA THR A 286 17.42 -7.42 4.45
C THR A 286 15.96 -7.37 3.96
N TYR A 287 15.78 -7.61 2.67
CA TYR A 287 14.48 -7.76 2.02
C TYR A 287 14.61 -8.63 0.77
N ALA A 288 13.52 -9.28 0.39
CA ALA A 288 13.43 -10.14 -0.78
C ALA A 288 12.77 -9.39 -1.95
N PRO A 289 13.05 -9.74 -3.20
CA PRO A 289 12.33 -9.17 -4.34
C PRO A 289 10.86 -9.59 -4.37
N GLY A 290 10.59 -10.84 -3.94
CA GLY A 290 9.24 -11.38 -3.79
C GLY A 290 9.20 -12.47 -2.72
N VAL A 291 8.06 -12.55 -2.03
CA VAL A 291 7.75 -13.57 -1.04
C VAL A 291 6.39 -14.18 -1.40
N ARG A 292 6.36 -15.48 -1.67
CA ARG A 292 5.11 -16.22 -1.78
C ARG A 292 4.67 -16.66 -0.39
N ALA A 293 3.40 -16.43 -0.09
CA ALA A 293 2.73 -16.97 1.10
C ALA A 293 1.33 -17.43 0.70
N GLY A 294 1.09 -18.73 0.73
CA GLY A 294 -0.11 -19.31 0.15
C GLY A 294 -0.23 -19.02 -1.35
N ARG A 295 -1.35 -18.41 -1.75
CA ARG A 295 -1.60 -18.01 -3.14
C ARG A 295 -1.13 -16.60 -3.47
N THR A 296 -0.67 -15.83 -2.51
CA THR A 296 -0.28 -14.44 -2.74
C THR A 296 1.23 -14.31 -2.93
N LEU A 297 1.64 -13.60 -3.98
CA LEU A 297 3.00 -13.13 -4.19
C LEU A 297 3.09 -11.67 -3.75
N PHE A 298 3.70 -11.46 -2.61
CA PHE A 298 4.02 -10.14 -2.09
C PHE A 298 5.39 -9.71 -2.63
N MET A 299 5.47 -8.53 -3.20
CA MET A 299 6.68 -8.05 -3.87
C MET A 299 7.23 -6.81 -3.19
N SER A 300 8.53 -6.60 -3.30
CA SER A 300 9.18 -5.33 -2.94
C SER A 300 8.73 -4.20 -3.87
N GLY A 301 8.97 -2.96 -3.45
CA GLY A 301 8.94 -1.81 -4.36
C GLY A 301 9.98 -1.95 -5.46
N PHE A 302 9.56 -1.72 -6.70
CA PHE A 302 10.41 -1.70 -7.86
C PHE A 302 10.55 -0.29 -8.40
N ALA A 303 11.77 0.09 -8.74
CA ALA A 303 12.12 1.31 -9.45
C ALA A 303 13.06 0.96 -10.62
N ALA A 304 13.39 1.92 -11.46
CA ALA A 304 14.28 1.73 -12.60
C ALA A 304 15.72 1.53 -12.15
N LEU A 305 16.05 0.32 -11.76
CA LEU A 305 17.34 -0.11 -11.24
C LEU A 305 17.90 -1.24 -12.09
N ASP A 306 19.17 -1.13 -12.48
CA ASP A 306 19.92 -2.24 -13.00
C ASP A 306 20.19 -3.26 -11.88
N MET A 307 19.74 -4.50 -12.07
CA MET A 307 19.82 -5.54 -11.04
C MET A 307 21.23 -6.10 -10.83
N GLU A 308 22.15 -5.88 -11.80
CA GLU A 308 23.53 -6.33 -11.73
C GLU A 308 24.46 -5.22 -11.19
N THR A 309 24.42 -4.04 -11.82
CA THR A 309 25.30 -2.93 -11.45
C THR A 309 24.77 -2.11 -10.27
N GLN A 310 23.49 -2.22 -9.99
CA GLN A 310 22.76 -1.43 -8.98
C GLN A 310 22.75 0.07 -9.26
N GLU A 311 22.93 0.46 -10.50
CA GLU A 311 22.83 1.86 -10.93
C GLU A 311 21.35 2.20 -11.27
N ALA A 312 20.99 3.47 -11.04
CA ALA A 312 19.70 3.98 -11.47
C ALA A 312 19.70 4.12 -12.99
N LEU A 313 18.66 3.60 -13.62
CA LEU A 313 18.48 3.67 -15.06
C LEU A 313 17.67 4.91 -15.45
N HIS A 314 18.02 5.51 -16.58
CA HIS A 314 17.29 6.63 -17.19
C HIS A 314 16.97 7.80 -16.26
N PRO A 315 17.95 8.40 -15.54
CA PRO A 315 17.70 9.55 -14.69
C PRO A 315 17.01 10.68 -15.47
N GLY A 316 15.90 11.19 -14.94
CA GLY A 316 15.15 12.30 -15.56
C GLY A 316 14.14 11.89 -16.63
N ASP A 317 14.08 10.63 -17.06
CA ASP A 317 13.11 10.12 -18.04
C ASP A 317 12.08 9.20 -17.37
N LEU A 318 10.93 9.77 -16.98
CA LEU A 318 9.86 9.02 -16.30
C LEU A 318 9.30 7.88 -17.16
N ARG A 319 9.20 8.06 -18.48
CA ARG A 319 8.68 7.01 -19.38
C ARG A 319 9.62 5.81 -19.39
N ALA A 320 10.91 6.06 -19.62
CA ALA A 320 11.90 4.98 -19.64
C ALA A 320 12.01 4.31 -18.26
N GLN A 321 11.95 5.08 -17.17
CA GLN A 321 11.91 4.51 -15.83
C GLN A 321 10.67 3.64 -15.59
N ALA A 322 9.50 4.06 -16.04
CA ALA A 322 8.29 3.23 -15.94
C ALA A 322 8.43 1.92 -16.74
N GLU A 323 9.04 1.97 -17.92
CA GLU A 323 9.30 0.78 -18.74
C GLU A 323 10.22 -0.22 -18.01
N GLU A 324 11.31 0.25 -17.40
CA GLU A 324 12.22 -0.61 -16.62
C GLU A 324 11.57 -1.15 -15.37
N THR A 325 10.83 -0.30 -14.64
CA THR A 325 10.14 -0.69 -13.41
C THR A 325 9.13 -1.80 -13.66
N TYR A 326 8.21 -1.62 -14.62
CA TYR A 326 7.25 -2.65 -14.99
C TYR A 326 7.92 -3.87 -15.64
N GLY A 327 9.00 -3.68 -16.41
CA GLY A 327 9.82 -4.75 -16.95
C GLY A 327 10.42 -5.64 -15.85
N ALA A 328 10.91 -5.06 -14.75
CA ALA A 328 11.42 -5.82 -13.60
C ALA A 328 10.31 -6.60 -12.89
N ILE A 329 9.13 -5.99 -12.70
CA ILE A 329 7.96 -6.67 -12.14
C ILE A 329 7.58 -7.88 -12.99
N LEU A 330 7.49 -7.72 -14.31
CA LEU A 330 7.15 -8.81 -15.24
C LEU A 330 8.19 -9.93 -15.25
N ARG A 331 9.47 -9.61 -15.11
CA ARG A 331 10.53 -10.63 -14.96
C ARG A 331 10.33 -11.46 -13.70
N LEU A 332 9.99 -10.82 -12.56
CA LEU A 332 9.70 -11.55 -11.33
C LEU A 332 8.45 -12.43 -11.47
N LEU A 333 7.36 -11.88 -12.04
CA LEU A 333 6.13 -12.64 -12.30
C LEU A 333 6.42 -13.86 -13.19
N SER A 334 7.14 -13.68 -14.29
CA SER A 334 7.50 -14.77 -15.19
C SER A 334 8.32 -15.87 -14.49
N TYR A 335 9.28 -15.48 -13.63
CA TYR A 335 10.03 -16.44 -12.81
C TYR A 335 9.13 -17.21 -11.85
N ALA A 336 8.13 -16.55 -11.29
CA ALA A 336 7.12 -17.14 -10.40
C ALA A 336 6.09 -18.01 -11.16
N GLY A 337 6.17 -18.11 -12.48
CA GLY A 337 5.19 -18.82 -13.31
C GLY A 337 3.88 -18.04 -13.50
N LEU A 338 3.91 -16.74 -13.25
CA LEU A 338 2.78 -15.81 -13.38
C LEU A 338 2.93 -14.90 -14.60
N GLY A 339 1.82 -14.28 -15.00
CA GLY A 339 1.79 -13.30 -16.07
C GLY A 339 1.18 -11.95 -15.65
N PRO A 340 1.08 -11.00 -16.59
CA PRO A 340 0.49 -9.69 -16.32
C PRO A 340 -0.96 -9.74 -15.81
N ALA A 341 -1.73 -10.77 -16.22
CA ALA A 341 -3.13 -10.95 -15.82
C ALA A 341 -3.29 -11.46 -14.38
N ASP A 342 -2.21 -11.93 -13.75
CA ASP A 342 -2.19 -12.39 -12.36
C ASP A 342 -1.81 -11.25 -11.38
N LEU A 343 -1.50 -10.07 -11.91
CA LEU A 343 -1.19 -8.89 -11.11
C LEU A 343 -2.46 -8.38 -10.43
N LEU A 344 -2.51 -8.52 -9.11
CA LEU A 344 -3.66 -8.16 -8.29
C LEU A 344 -3.75 -6.66 -8.08
N SER A 345 -2.67 -6.06 -7.62
CA SER A 345 -2.65 -4.63 -7.31
C SER A 345 -1.29 -3.99 -7.60
N THR A 346 -1.32 -2.68 -7.80
CA THR A 346 -0.14 -1.82 -7.89
C THR A 346 -0.36 -0.54 -7.12
N ILE A 347 0.59 -0.16 -6.26
CA ILE A 347 0.64 1.18 -5.68
C ILE A 347 1.80 1.89 -6.37
N GLU A 348 1.52 2.99 -7.08
CA GLU A 348 2.51 3.80 -7.78
C GLU A 348 2.84 5.06 -6.97
N PHE A 349 4.09 5.20 -6.56
CA PHE A 349 4.60 6.42 -5.96
C PHE A 349 5.43 7.19 -6.98
N CYS A 350 4.90 8.32 -7.45
CA CYS A 350 5.60 9.24 -8.34
C CYS A 350 6.16 10.41 -7.53
N VAL A 351 7.39 10.82 -7.82
CA VAL A 351 7.95 12.01 -7.16
C VAL A 351 7.23 13.28 -7.64
N GLU A 352 7.08 14.26 -6.75
CA GLU A 352 6.36 15.50 -7.04
C GLU A 352 6.91 16.23 -8.28
N SER A 353 8.22 16.22 -8.49
CA SER A 353 8.87 16.85 -9.65
C SER A 353 8.50 16.21 -11.00
N ALA A 354 8.13 14.92 -11.00
CA ALA A 354 7.74 14.20 -12.23
C ALA A 354 6.22 14.16 -12.47
N LEU A 355 5.42 14.68 -11.54
CA LEU A 355 3.95 14.70 -11.68
C LEU A 355 3.43 15.34 -12.98
N PRO A 356 4.01 16.42 -13.53
CA PRO A 356 3.56 16.98 -14.82
C PRO A 356 3.58 15.97 -15.96
N ASP A 357 4.51 15.01 -15.90
CA ASP A 357 4.70 13.98 -16.93
C ASP A 357 4.07 12.63 -16.56
N TYR A 358 3.44 12.49 -15.37
CA TYR A 358 2.92 11.20 -14.87
C TYR A 358 1.96 10.49 -15.84
N ARG A 359 1.26 11.23 -16.70
CA ARG A 359 0.40 10.67 -17.75
C ARG A 359 1.14 9.71 -18.72
N VAL A 360 2.47 9.79 -18.83
CA VAL A 360 3.25 8.90 -19.71
C VAL A 360 3.29 7.47 -19.22
N VAL A 361 2.97 7.22 -17.94
CA VAL A 361 2.95 5.88 -17.33
C VAL A 361 1.79 5.03 -17.88
N ALA A 362 0.63 5.63 -18.15
CA ALA A 362 -0.53 4.88 -18.65
C ALA A 362 -0.27 4.16 -19.99
N PRO A 363 0.32 4.78 -21.04
CA PRO A 363 0.71 4.06 -22.26
C PRO A 363 1.76 2.95 -22.04
N VAL A 364 2.63 3.09 -21.02
CA VAL A 364 3.58 2.03 -20.66
C VAL A 364 2.83 0.83 -20.09
N ARG A 365 1.91 1.04 -19.16
CA ARG A 365 1.04 -0.03 -18.62
C ARG A 365 0.22 -0.69 -19.74
N GLU A 366 -0.40 0.09 -20.63
CA GLU A 366 -1.20 -0.42 -21.75
C GLU A 366 -0.39 -1.39 -22.64
N ARG A 367 0.89 -1.11 -22.85
CA ARG A 367 1.77 -1.95 -23.65
C ARG A 367 2.28 -3.20 -22.92
N LEU A 368 2.54 -3.08 -21.61
CA LEU A 368 3.22 -4.12 -20.83
C LEU A 368 2.27 -5.01 -20.03
N LEU A 369 1.11 -4.51 -19.65
CA LEU A 369 0.11 -5.27 -18.91
C LEU A 369 -1.04 -5.71 -19.82
N SER A 370 -1.94 -6.53 -19.29
CA SER A 370 -3.11 -7.03 -19.99
C SER A 370 -4.32 -7.13 -19.05
N PRO A 371 -5.55 -7.02 -19.59
CA PRO A 371 -6.73 -7.27 -18.78
C PRO A 371 -6.79 -8.72 -18.22
N PRO A 372 -7.36 -8.89 -17.01
CA PRO A 372 -7.90 -7.82 -16.18
C PRO A 372 -6.77 -6.90 -15.69
N TRP A 373 -6.98 -5.58 -15.82
CA TRP A 373 -6.03 -4.62 -15.28
C TRP A 373 -5.96 -4.74 -13.77
N PRO A 374 -4.79 -4.50 -13.13
CA PRO A 374 -4.68 -4.54 -11.67
C PRO A 374 -5.55 -3.47 -11.01
N ALA A 375 -5.95 -3.70 -9.78
CA ALA A 375 -6.39 -2.64 -8.90
C ALA A 375 -5.20 -1.68 -8.68
N SER A 376 -5.42 -0.38 -8.79
CA SER A 376 -4.28 0.57 -8.81
C SER A 376 -4.55 1.79 -7.95
N THR A 377 -3.52 2.22 -7.23
CA THR A 377 -3.48 3.45 -6.45
C THR A 377 -2.29 4.26 -6.89
N GLY A 378 -2.48 5.57 -7.08
CA GLY A 378 -1.43 6.48 -7.51
C GLY A 378 -1.25 7.63 -6.53
N ALA A 379 -0.12 7.69 -5.84
CA ALA A 379 0.21 8.72 -4.87
C ALA A 379 1.50 9.46 -5.24
N ILE A 380 1.62 10.67 -4.75
CA ILE A 380 2.79 11.51 -4.97
C ILE A 380 3.60 11.58 -3.68
N CYS A 381 4.88 11.29 -3.80
CA CYS A 381 5.84 11.39 -2.70
C CYS A 381 6.76 12.60 -2.88
N LYS A 382 7.41 13.01 -1.81
CA LYS A 382 8.42 14.10 -1.84
C LYS A 382 9.71 13.66 -2.52
N GLY A 383 9.98 12.39 -2.47
CA GLY A 383 11.13 11.75 -3.12
C GLY A 383 11.15 10.27 -2.85
N LEU A 384 12.01 9.58 -3.55
CA LEU A 384 12.36 8.19 -3.32
C LEU A 384 13.71 8.09 -2.63
N LEU A 385 14.04 6.92 -2.11
CA LEU A 385 15.29 6.71 -1.36
C LEU A 385 16.54 7.07 -2.19
N ARG A 386 16.50 6.77 -3.50
CA ARG A 386 17.49 7.28 -4.45
C ARG A 386 16.92 8.48 -5.18
N PRO A 387 17.64 9.61 -5.23
CA PRO A 387 17.15 10.86 -5.84
C PRO A 387 16.96 10.77 -7.37
N GLU A 388 17.58 9.78 -8.01
CA GLU A 388 17.49 9.56 -9.45
C GLU A 388 16.16 8.89 -9.86
N PHE A 389 15.45 8.23 -8.92
CA PHE A 389 14.19 7.57 -9.21
C PHE A 389 13.05 8.57 -9.23
N LEU A 390 12.18 8.43 -10.23
CA LEU A 390 10.98 9.23 -10.43
C LEU A 390 9.70 8.47 -10.13
N LEU A 391 9.78 7.14 -10.18
CA LEU A 391 8.65 6.23 -9.94
C LEU A 391 9.12 5.00 -9.17
N GLU A 392 8.33 4.59 -8.19
CA GLU A 392 8.43 3.29 -7.53
C GLU A 392 7.06 2.64 -7.50
N VAL A 393 6.98 1.34 -7.80
CA VAL A 393 5.74 0.58 -7.86
C VAL A 393 5.80 -0.57 -6.87
N PHE A 394 4.78 -0.69 -6.01
CA PHE A 394 4.62 -1.77 -5.05
C PHE A 394 3.54 -2.72 -5.56
N PRO A 395 3.91 -3.87 -6.15
CA PRO A 395 2.97 -4.79 -6.74
C PRO A 395 2.63 -5.95 -5.82
N THR A 396 1.43 -6.52 -6.03
CA THR A 396 1.01 -7.81 -5.46
C THR A 396 0.40 -8.65 -6.57
N ALA A 397 0.62 -9.96 -6.58
CA ALA A 397 0.03 -10.87 -7.55
C ALA A 397 -0.59 -12.09 -6.87
N LEU A 398 -1.46 -12.78 -7.59
CA LEU A 398 -2.18 -13.94 -7.06
C LEU A 398 -1.93 -15.17 -7.95
N TYR A 399 -1.50 -16.25 -7.33
CA TYR A 399 -1.38 -17.54 -8.01
C TYR A 399 -2.76 -18.13 -8.30
N PRO A 400 -2.96 -18.73 -9.49
CA PRO A 400 -4.17 -19.51 -9.76
C PRO A 400 -4.35 -20.66 -8.75
N GLU A 401 -5.59 -21.10 -8.54
CA GLU A 401 -5.95 -22.13 -7.55
C GLU A 401 -5.19 -23.45 -7.75
N ASP A 402 -4.84 -23.80 -8.98
CA ASP A 402 -4.18 -25.07 -9.35
C ASP A 402 -2.63 -25.01 -9.29
N ALA A 403 -2.04 -23.92 -8.78
CA ALA A 403 -0.59 -23.71 -8.70
C ALA A 403 0.03 -24.20 -7.38
N SER A 404 -0.54 -25.25 -6.76
CA SER A 404 -0.05 -25.89 -5.51
C SER A 404 1.04 -26.91 -5.77
#